data_2f81086cd0b78f9adca40e65dee6a844
#
_entry.id   2f81086cd0b78f9adca40e65dee6a844
#
_cell.length_a   1.000
_cell.length_b   1.000
_cell.length_c   1.000
_cell.angle_alpha   90.00
_cell.angle_beta   90.00
_cell.angle_gamma   90.00
#
_symmetry.space_group_name_H-M   'P 1'
#
loop_
_entity.id
_entity.type
_entity.pdbx_description
1 polymer ?
#
loop_
_entity_poly.entity_id
_entity_poly.type
_entity_poly.pdbx_seq_one_letter_code
_entity_poly.pdbx_strand_id
1 'polypeptide(L)'
;MTKQLYDYWFVQFDFPDENGRPYKSSGGEMVWNKKLKRDIPISWETKQIDDVAEIYNGATPSTINELNYGGDIVWITPKDLSDQKQKFVYKGERNISQVGYDSCSTHLLPSNTILMSSRAPIGLLAISKTELCTNQGFKSFAPKSGNIAVYLYYYLQHHIRQIEQLGTGTTFKEVSREDILKFPILKPSDNVLDLWEEMVSALNDRQLEIQKENESLIKQRNELLPLLMNGQVSVNSDLAAILNLFFQKVLFINIRGDTPIKSLN
;
A
#
# COMPACT_ATOMS: atom_id res chain seq x y z
N MET A 1 -11.13 8.89 -1.45
CA MET A 1 -11.59 9.45 -0.17
C MET A 1 -10.48 9.50 0.87
N THR A 2 -9.86 8.41 1.33
CA THR A 2 -8.79 8.44 2.38
C THR A 2 -7.59 9.31 2.00
N LYS A 3 -7.15 9.29 0.72
CA LYS A 3 -6.07 10.18 0.26
C LYS A 3 -6.43 11.67 0.38
N GLN A 4 -7.66 12.05 0.01
CA GLN A 4 -8.11 13.43 0.13
C GLN A 4 -8.16 13.89 1.59
N LEU A 5 -8.59 12.99 2.49
CA LEU A 5 -8.57 13.24 3.92
C LEU A 5 -7.14 13.37 4.45
N TYR A 6 -6.20 12.54 3.98
CA TYR A 6 -4.77 12.68 4.27
C TYR A 6 -4.24 14.05 3.82
N ASP A 7 -4.54 14.46 2.59
CA ASP A 7 -4.12 15.77 2.07
C ASP A 7 -4.69 16.92 2.92
N TYR A 8 -5.93 16.81 3.37
CA TYR A 8 -6.58 17.80 4.22
C TYR A 8 -5.94 17.88 5.61
N TRP A 9 -5.70 16.74 6.26
CA TRP A 9 -5.15 16.72 7.62
C TRP A 9 -3.65 16.99 7.68
N PHE A 10 -2.87 16.41 6.78
CA PHE A 10 -1.41 16.34 6.91
C PHE A 10 -0.64 17.20 5.91
N VAL A 11 -1.29 17.62 4.81
CA VAL A 11 -0.68 18.54 3.85
C VAL A 11 -1.19 19.97 4.08
N GLN A 12 -2.50 20.15 4.32
CA GLN A 12 -3.11 21.45 4.61
C GLN A 12 -3.08 21.80 6.10
N PHE A 13 -2.91 20.80 6.99
CA PHE A 13 -2.91 20.90 8.45
C PHE A 13 -4.27 21.25 9.08
N ASP A 14 -5.36 20.90 8.40
CA ASP A 14 -6.72 21.09 8.89
C ASP A 14 -7.30 19.82 9.54
N PHE A 15 -6.45 19.12 10.34
CA PHE A 15 -6.93 18.07 11.23
C PHE A 15 -7.81 18.66 12.35
N PRO A 16 -8.70 17.87 13.00
CA PRO A 16 -9.55 18.37 14.07
C PRO A 16 -8.74 18.88 15.28
N ASP A 17 -9.02 20.10 15.72
CA ASP A 17 -8.54 20.62 17.00
C ASP A 17 -9.35 20.01 18.17
N GLU A 18 -9.08 20.41 19.40
CA GLU A 18 -9.78 19.94 20.62
C GLU A 18 -11.31 20.20 20.59
N ASN A 19 -11.77 21.14 19.75
CA ASN A 19 -13.17 21.47 19.55
C ASN A 19 -13.75 20.86 18.26
N GLY A 20 -13.00 19.99 17.57
CA GLY A 20 -13.39 19.40 16.30
C GLY A 20 -13.33 20.35 15.09
N ARG A 21 -12.72 21.55 15.22
CA ARG A 21 -12.58 22.51 14.12
C ARG A 21 -11.29 22.27 13.34
N PRO A 22 -11.22 22.66 12.05
CA PRO A 22 -9.99 22.56 11.27
C PRO A 22 -8.85 23.36 11.92
N TYR A 23 -7.74 22.70 12.27
CA TYR A 23 -6.67 23.27 13.09
C TYR A 23 -6.11 24.58 12.51
N LYS A 24 -5.51 24.52 11.33
CA LYS A 24 -4.85 25.67 10.72
C LYS A 24 -5.84 26.77 10.33
N SER A 25 -6.95 26.42 9.69
CA SER A 25 -7.98 27.37 9.25
C SER A 25 -8.71 28.05 10.41
N SER A 26 -8.70 27.47 11.60
CA SER A 26 -9.25 28.05 12.83
C SER A 26 -8.23 28.83 13.66
N GLY A 27 -7.02 29.04 13.14
CA GLY A 27 -5.97 29.82 13.81
C GLY A 27 -5.06 29.01 14.73
N GLY A 28 -4.94 27.70 14.49
CA GLY A 28 -4.00 26.83 15.20
C GLY A 28 -2.55 27.33 15.07
N GLU A 29 -1.80 27.18 16.14
CA GLU A 29 -0.44 27.72 16.24
C GLU A 29 0.53 26.98 15.32
N MET A 30 1.22 27.74 14.45
CA MET A 30 2.15 27.23 13.46
C MET A 30 3.56 27.74 13.76
N VAL A 31 4.59 26.91 13.50
CA VAL A 31 5.99 27.26 13.68
C VAL A 31 6.79 26.96 12.40
N TRP A 32 7.72 27.85 12.07
CA TRP A 32 8.59 27.69 10.91
C TRP A 32 9.58 26.53 11.11
N ASN A 33 9.50 25.53 10.24
CA ASN A 33 10.43 24.41 10.23
C ASN A 33 11.55 24.63 9.20
N LYS A 34 12.78 24.81 9.67
CA LYS A 34 13.95 25.05 8.82
C LYS A 34 14.30 23.89 7.90
N LYS A 35 14.05 22.62 8.33
CA LYS A 35 14.37 21.41 7.54
C LYS A 35 13.39 21.24 6.39
N LEU A 36 12.10 21.45 6.66
CA LEU A 36 11.04 21.29 5.67
C LEU A 36 10.76 22.57 4.88
N LYS A 37 11.35 23.71 5.28
CA LYS A 37 11.16 25.05 4.70
C LYS A 37 9.69 25.43 4.56
N ARG A 38 8.91 25.15 5.60
CA ARG A 38 7.47 25.45 5.68
C ARG A 38 7.03 25.58 7.13
N ASP A 39 5.87 26.21 7.34
CA ASP A 39 5.21 26.20 8.63
C ASP A 39 4.59 24.82 8.90
N ILE A 40 4.70 24.36 10.15
CA ILE A 40 4.12 23.13 10.65
C ILE A 40 3.36 23.40 11.96
N PRO A 41 2.38 22.59 12.35
CA PRO A 41 1.75 22.69 13.65
C PRO A 41 2.78 22.60 14.78
N ILE A 42 2.65 23.43 15.82
CA ILE A 42 3.64 23.52 16.90
C ILE A 42 3.84 22.19 17.66
N SER A 43 2.81 21.35 17.70
CA SER A 43 2.83 20.04 18.37
C SER A 43 3.46 18.93 17.53
N TRP A 44 3.88 19.21 16.27
CA TRP A 44 4.44 18.20 15.38
C TRP A 44 5.96 18.27 15.32
N GLU A 45 6.58 17.12 15.11
CA GLU A 45 8.03 16.98 15.12
C GLU A 45 8.57 16.49 13.78
N THR A 46 9.72 17.02 13.38
CA THR A 46 10.47 16.44 12.27
C THR A 46 11.42 15.38 12.79
N LYS A 47 11.18 14.13 12.38
CA LYS A 47 11.98 12.94 12.72
C LYS A 47 12.61 12.34 11.46
N GLN A 48 13.30 11.22 11.60
CA GLN A 48 13.73 10.36 10.50
C GLN A 48 12.79 9.15 10.42
N ILE A 49 12.76 8.48 9.27
CA ILE A 49 11.97 7.25 9.11
C ILE A 49 12.39 6.20 10.14
N ASP A 50 13.71 6.11 10.45
CA ASP A 50 14.23 5.20 11.48
C ASP A 50 13.62 5.42 12.87
N ASP A 51 13.17 6.62 13.18
CA ASP A 51 12.51 6.91 14.47
C ASP A 51 11.11 6.28 14.59
N VAL A 52 10.44 6.04 13.46
CA VAL A 52 9.02 5.64 13.41
C VAL A 52 8.76 4.23 12.83
N ALA A 53 9.72 3.67 12.09
CA ALA A 53 9.61 2.34 11.50
C ALA A 53 10.97 1.64 11.44
N GLU A 54 10.99 0.33 11.58
CA GLU A 54 12.13 -0.50 11.23
C GLU A 54 12.10 -0.81 9.74
N ILE A 55 13.28 -0.79 9.08
CA ILE A 55 13.37 -1.06 7.65
C ILE A 55 14.07 -2.39 7.40
N TYR A 56 13.39 -3.25 6.67
CA TYR A 56 13.89 -4.56 6.29
C TYR A 56 14.13 -4.64 4.79
N ASN A 57 15.22 -5.29 4.41
CA ASN A 57 15.44 -5.77 3.05
C ASN A 57 14.81 -7.15 2.91
N GLY A 58 14.27 -7.45 1.74
CA GLY A 58 13.87 -8.80 1.42
C GLY A 58 15.00 -9.59 0.73
N ALA A 59 14.77 -10.88 0.52
CA ALA A 59 15.68 -11.76 -0.21
C ALA A 59 14.91 -12.79 -1.04
N THR A 60 15.61 -13.39 -2.00
CA THR A 60 15.06 -14.43 -2.89
C THR A 60 15.77 -15.74 -2.58
N PRO A 61 15.05 -16.80 -2.15
CA PRO A 61 15.59 -18.13 -2.07
C PRO A 61 16.08 -18.62 -3.45
N SER A 62 17.09 -19.49 -3.47
CA SER A 62 17.58 -20.05 -4.74
C SER A 62 16.45 -20.72 -5.54
N THR A 63 16.30 -20.34 -6.79
CA THR A 63 15.29 -20.91 -7.70
C THR A 63 15.67 -22.29 -8.25
N ILE A 64 16.93 -22.70 -8.07
CA ILE A 64 17.41 -24.02 -8.48
C ILE A 64 16.84 -25.13 -7.58
N ASN A 65 16.64 -24.82 -6.30
CA ASN A 65 16.06 -25.76 -5.36
C ASN A 65 14.53 -25.54 -5.26
N GLU A 66 13.78 -26.40 -5.90
CA GLU A 66 12.30 -26.35 -5.90
C GLU A 66 11.68 -26.48 -4.50
N LEU A 67 12.38 -27.15 -3.56
CA LEU A 67 11.94 -27.29 -2.16
C LEU A 67 11.84 -25.94 -1.41
N ASN A 68 12.46 -24.90 -1.95
CA ASN A 68 12.37 -23.56 -1.37
C ASN A 68 10.99 -22.91 -1.55
N TYR A 69 10.14 -23.45 -2.42
CA TYR A 69 8.87 -22.86 -2.82
C TYR A 69 7.69 -23.78 -2.56
N GLY A 70 6.48 -23.26 -2.69
CA GLY A 70 5.23 -24.03 -2.57
C GLY A 70 4.77 -24.27 -1.12
N GLY A 71 5.37 -23.60 -0.12
CA GLY A 71 4.94 -23.67 1.29
C GLY A 71 3.88 -22.64 1.65
N ASP A 72 3.73 -22.41 2.96
CA ASP A 72 2.68 -21.56 3.52
C ASP A 72 3.11 -20.12 3.79
N ILE A 73 4.42 -19.81 3.67
CA ILE A 73 4.94 -18.47 3.92
C ILE A 73 4.68 -17.60 2.70
N VAL A 74 3.85 -16.59 2.88
CA VAL A 74 3.55 -15.61 1.83
C VAL A 74 4.82 -14.85 1.47
N TRP A 75 5.15 -14.81 0.17
CA TRP A 75 6.34 -14.13 -0.33
C TRP A 75 5.98 -13.22 -1.50
N ILE A 76 6.30 -11.94 -1.38
CA ILE A 76 5.86 -10.88 -2.28
C ILE A 76 7.02 -10.35 -3.11
N THR A 77 6.74 -10.11 -4.39
CA THR A 77 7.66 -9.49 -5.35
C THR A 77 7.08 -8.17 -5.87
N PRO A 78 7.89 -7.25 -6.43
CA PRO A 78 7.36 -6.04 -7.06
C PRO A 78 6.38 -6.32 -8.19
N LYS A 79 6.47 -7.49 -8.86
CA LYS A 79 5.51 -7.91 -9.87
C LYS A 79 4.12 -8.08 -9.28
N ASP A 80 4.00 -8.69 -8.10
CA ASP A 80 2.70 -8.87 -7.43
C ASP A 80 2.01 -7.52 -7.19
N LEU A 81 2.75 -6.50 -6.75
CA LEU A 81 2.20 -5.16 -6.54
C LEU A 81 1.84 -4.48 -7.87
N SER A 82 2.66 -4.63 -8.90
CA SER A 82 2.42 -4.08 -10.23
C SER A 82 1.16 -4.66 -10.88
N ASP A 83 0.94 -5.97 -10.71
CA ASP A 83 -0.20 -6.67 -11.30
C ASP A 83 -1.50 -6.39 -10.54
N GLN A 84 -1.45 -6.36 -9.21
CA GLN A 84 -2.63 -6.14 -8.36
C GLN A 84 -3.07 -4.67 -8.34
N LYS A 85 -2.14 -3.70 -8.36
CA LYS A 85 -2.38 -2.24 -8.28
C LYS A 85 -3.28 -1.85 -7.09
N GLN A 86 -3.18 -2.56 -5.97
CA GLN A 86 -4.06 -2.40 -4.83
C GLN A 86 -3.29 -1.91 -3.60
N LYS A 87 -4.00 -1.23 -2.69
CA LYS A 87 -3.42 -0.71 -1.45
C LYS A 87 -3.02 -1.82 -0.49
N PHE A 88 -3.80 -2.90 -0.43
CA PHE A 88 -3.55 -4.00 0.52
C PHE A 88 -3.01 -5.23 -0.19
N VAL A 89 -2.02 -5.88 0.43
CA VAL A 89 -1.47 -7.15 -0.02
C VAL A 89 -1.52 -8.18 1.10
N TYR A 90 -1.95 -9.41 0.78
CA TYR A 90 -2.06 -10.51 1.73
C TYR A 90 -1.74 -11.87 1.09
N LYS A 91 -1.40 -11.88 -0.20
CA LYS A 91 -0.94 -13.04 -0.96
C LYS A 91 -0.08 -12.59 -2.12
N GLY A 92 0.82 -13.45 -2.56
CA GLY A 92 1.61 -13.30 -3.80
C GLY A 92 1.27 -14.38 -4.81
N GLU A 93 1.94 -14.34 -5.96
CA GLU A 93 1.87 -15.38 -6.98
C GLU A 93 2.49 -16.70 -6.47
N ARG A 94 3.54 -16.60 -5.65
CA ARG A 94 4.28 -17.76 -5.11
C ARG A 94 4.50 -17.60 -3.62
N ASN A 95 4.35 -18.70 -2.88
CA ASN A 95 4.78 -18.79 -1.49
C ASN A 95 6.17 -19.46 -1.43
N ILE A 96 6.87 -19.26 -0.31
CA ILE A 96 8.10 -20.00 0.02
C ILE A 96 7.80 -21.00 1.14
N SER A 97 8.62 -22.06 1.18
CA SER A 97 8.58 -23.05 2.26
C SER A 97 9.44 -22.59 3.44
N GLN A 98 9.38 -23.31 4.56
CA GLN A 98 10.30 -23.09 5.68
C GLN A 98 11.76 -23.27 5.22
N VAL A 99 12.04 -24.26 4.37
CA VAL A 99 13.39 -24.47 3.79
C VAL A 99 13.84 -23.25 2.99
N GLY A 100 12.92 -22.68 2.19
CA GLY A 100 13.19 -21.45 1.44
C GLY A 100 13.45 -20.26 2.34
N TYR A 101 12.66 -20.11 3.39
CA TYR A 101 12.85 -19.05 4.39
C TYR A 101 14.22 -19.15 5.08
N ASP A 102 14.60 -20.33 5.54
CA ASP A 102 15.86 -20.56 6.24
C ASP A 102 17.10 -20.48 5.32
N SER A 103 16.88 -20.59 4.00
CA SER A 103 17.96 -20.58 2.99
C SER A 103 18.45 -19.19 2.59
N CYS A 104 17.76 -18.12 3.00
CA CYS A 104 18.10 -16.76 2.59
C CYS A 104 17.86 -15.73 3.73
N SER A 105 18.31 -14.50 3.52
CA SER A 105 18.21 -13.41 4.51
C SER A 105 16.90 -12.63 4.44
N THR A 106 15.79 -13.28 4.03
CA THR A 106 14.49 -12.65 4.10
C THR A 106 13.98 -12.61 5.55
N HIS A 107 13.07 -11.71 5.82
CA HIS A 107 12.48 -11.55 7.17
C HIS A 107 10.98 -11.78 7.09
N LEU A 108 10.42 -12.47 8.08
CA LEU A 108 8.98 -12.55 8.28
C LEU A 108 8.51 -11.23 8.90
N LEU A 109 7.80 -10.45 8.11
CA LEU A 109 7.34 -9.11 8.45
C LEU A 109 5.95 -9.19 9.07
N PRO A 110 5.66 -8.41 10.11
CA PRO A 110 4.34 -8.39 10.71
C PRO A 110 3.28 -7.79 9.78
N SER A 111 2.02 -8.10 10.04
CA SER A 111 0.88 -7.42 9.44
C SER A 111 0.97 -5.89 9.62
N ASN A 112 0.40 -5.12 8.69
CA ASN A 112 0.47 -3.67 8.60
C ASN A 112 1.87 -3.09 8.32
N THR A 113 2.83 -3.90 7.86
CA THR A 113 4.09 -3.42 7.28
C THR A 113 3.82 -2.74 5.93
N ILE A 114 4.46 -1.59 5.70
CA ILE A 114 4.38 -0.90 4.41
C ILE A 114 5.49 -1.45 3.51
N LEU A 115 5.12 -1.99 2.36
CA LEU A 115 6.03 -2.47 1.34
C LEU A 115 6.23 -1.38 0.31
N MET A 116 7.49 -1.07 -0.01
CA MET A 116 7.85 -0.14 -1.07
C MET A 116 8.87 -0.79 -2.00
N SER A 117 8.57 -0.86 -3.29
CA SER A 117 9.58 -1.30 -4.27
C SER A 117 10.74 -0.29 -4.32
N SER A 118 11.96 -0.78 -4.21
CA SER A 118 13.17 0.04 -4.20
C SER A 118 13.84 0.15 -5.57
N ARG A 119 13.35 -0.59 -6.57
CA ARG A 119 13.87 -0.62 -7.95
C ARG A 119 12.82 -1.09 -8.95
N ALA A 120 12.92 -0.66 -10.19
CA ALA A 120 12.30 -1.15 -11.43
C ALA A 120 10.79 -1.52 -11.37
N PRO A 121 9.86 -0.63 -11.08
CA PRO A 121 9.99 0.78 -10.73
C PRO A 121 10.18 0.99 -9.23
N ILE A 122 10.75 2.12 -8.84
CA ILE A 122 10.76 2.59 -7.45
C ILE A 122 9.35 3.09 -7.12
N GLY A 123 8.86 2.79 -5.91
CA GLY A 123 7.68 3.46 -5.37
C GLY A 123 6.33 2.76 -5.57
N LEU A 124 6.31 1.48 -5.97
CA LEU A 124 5.11 0.69 -5.77
C LEU A 124 4.92 0.50 -4.27
N LEU A 125 3.74 0.87 -3.76
CA LEU A 125 3.42 0.86 -2.34
C LEU A 125 2.23 -0.05 -2.05
N ALA A 126 2.34 -0.84 -0.99
CA ALA A 126 1.21 -1.58 -0.41
C ALA A 126 1.35 -1.71 1.11
N ILE A 127 0.24 -2.01 1.79
CA ILE A 127 0.21 -2.37 3.22
C ILE A 127 -0.06 -3.86 3.32
N SER A 128 0.79 -4.61 4.02
CA SER A 128 0.56 -6.02 4.29
C SER A 128 -0.66 -6.22 5.22
N LYS A 129 -1.49 -7.23 4.95
CA LYS A 129 -2.62 -7.61 5.80
C LYS A 129 -2.47 -9.03 6.38
N THR A 130 -1.28 -9.58 6.24
CA THR A 130 -0.84 -10.83 6.86
C THR A 130 0.65 -10.73 7.14
N GLU A 131 1.19 -11.65 7.91
CA GLU A 131 2.62 -11.87 7.97
C GLU A 131 3.13 -12.35 6.62
N LEU A 132 4.25 -11.80 6.16
CA LEU A 132 4.81 -12.12 4.85
C LEU A 132 6.31 -11.83 4.76
N CYS A 133 6.93 -12.42 3.75
CA CYS A 133 8.29 -12.10 3.34
C CYS A 133 8.30 -11.32 2.01
N THR A 134 9.41 -10.68 1.71
CA THR A 134 9.59 -9.97 0.44
C THR A 134 10.89 -10.39 -0.25
N ASN A 135 10.97 -10.17 -1.56
CA ASN A 135 12.23 -10.30 -2.29
C ASN A 135 13.12 -9.04 -2.09
N GLN A 136 14.35 -9.09 -2.62
CA GLN A 136 15.34 -8.00 -2.51
C GLN A 136 14.92 -6.70 -3.22
N GLY A 137 13.84 -6.70 -4.00
CA GLY A 137 13.31 -5.51 -4.66
C GLY A 137 12.53 -4.57 -3.76
N PHE A 138 12.42 -4.89 -2.45
CA PHE A 138 11.68 -4.08 -1.49
C PHE A 138 12.57 -3.47 -0.42
N LYS A 139 12.10 -2.32 0.07
CA LYS A 139 12.37 -1.79 1.40
C LYS A 139 11.05 -1.81 2.14
N SER A 140 10.98 -2.61 3.20
CA SER A 140 9.76 -2.86 3.96
C SER A 140 9.82 -2.14 5.29
N PHE A 141 8.80 -1.34 5.59
CA PHE A 141 8.73 -0.48 6.77
C PHE A 141 7.78 -1.13 7.78
N ALA A 142 8.33 -1.72 8.83
CA ALA A 142 7.54 -2.21 9.96
C ALA A 142 7.33 -1.06 10.96
N PRO A 143 6.11 -0.54 11.13
CA PRO A 143 5.84 0.57 12.04
C PRO A 143 6.16 0.21 13.49
N LYS A 144 6.81 1.13 14.22
CA LYS A 144 7.09 0.96 15.66
C LYS A 144 5.85 1.19 16.53
N SER A 145 4.80 1.81 15.98
CA SER A 145 3.52 2.08 16.61
C SER A 145 2.37 1.73 15.65
N GLY A 146 1.31 1.10 16.16
CA GLY A 146 0.18 0.64 15.34
C GLY A 146 -0.57 1.78 14.64
N ASN A 147 -0.67 2.94 15.28
CA ASN A 147 -1.42 4.10 14.78
C ASN A 147 -0.73 4.88 13.64
N ILE A 148 0.54 4.57 13.34
CA ILE A 148 1.30 5.30 12.31
C ILE A 148 1.28 4.62 10.92
N ALA A 149 0.85 3.37 10.82
CA ALA A 149 0.96 2.57 9.60
C ALA A 149 0.28 3.22 8.39
N VAL A 150 -0.99 3.62 8.51
CA VAL A 150 -1.75 4.23 7.41
C VAL A 150 -1.24 5.63 7.10
N TYR A 151 -0.86 6.41 8.13
CA TYR A 151 -0.22 7.70 7.93
C TYR A 151 1.09 7.55 7.14
N LEU A 152 1.98 6.64 7.55
CA LEU A 152 3.26 6.37 6.89
C LEU A 152 3.07 5.95 5.43
N TYR A 153 2.08 5.11 5.12
CA TYR A 153 1.77 4.74 3.75
C TYR A 153 1.49 5.97 2.87
N TYR A 154 0.60 6.87 3.32
CA TYR A 154 0.27 8.07 2.55
C TYR A 154 1.40 9.09 2.55
N TYR A 155 2.19 9.15 3.62
CA TYR A 155 3.40 9.98 3.68
C TYR A 155 4.41 9.57 2.60
N LEU A 156 4.73 8.27 2.52
CA LEU A 156 5.62 7.74 1.49
C LEU A 156 5.04 7.96 0.09
N GLN A 157 3.75 7.75 -0.11
CA GLN A 157 3.08 8.01 -1.38
C GLN A 157 3.18 9.47 -1.80
N HIS A 158 3.02 10.41 -0.87
CA HIS A 158 3.12 11.85 -1.14
C HIS A 158 4.55 12.27 -1.51
N HIS A 159 5.55 11.63 -0.90
CA HIS A 159 6.97 11.96 -1.09
C HIS A 159 7.69 11.04 -2.08
N ILE A 160 6.96 10.22 -2.83
CA ILE A 160 7.56 9.18 -3.69
C ILE A 160 8.56 9.76 -4.70
N ARG A 161 8.27 10.92 -5.29
CA ARG A 161 9.19 11.59 -6.23
C ARG A 161 10.51 12.00 -5.58
N GLN A 162 10.49 12.40 -4.32
CA GLN A 162 11.70 12.75 -3.57
C GLN A 162 12.49 11.50 -3.22
N ILE A 163 11.81 10.41 -2.87
CA ILE A 163 12.43 9.11 -2.62
C ILE A 163 13.07 8.54 -3.89
N GLU A 164 12.40 8.64 -5.04
CA GLU A 164 12.96 8.25 -6.35
C GLU A 164 14.25 8.99 -6.69
N GLN A 165 14.39 10.26 -6.27
CA GLN A 165 15.60 11.07 -6.48
C GLN A 165 16.79 10.59 -5.65
N LEU A 166 16.56 9.87 -4.54
CA LEU A 166 17.62 9.24 -3.75
C LEU A 166 18.21 8.00 -4.44
N GLY A 167 17.49 7.46 -5.43
CA GLY A 167 17.95 6.29 -6.17
C GLY A 167 19.26 6.55 -6.92
N THR A 168 20.24 5.69 -6.67
CA THR A 168 21.55 5.70 -7.32
C THR A 168 21.66 4.55 -8.34
N GLY A 169 22.54 4.70 -9.32
CA GLY A 169 22.76 3.71 -10.37
C GLY A 169 22.51 4.29 -11.77
N THR A 170 23.35 3.89 -12.72
CA THR A 170 23.29 4.39 -14.12
C THR A 170 22.29 3.64 -14.98
N THR A 171 22.20 2.32 -14.82
CA THR A 171 21.32 1.45 -15.61
C THR A 171 20.04 1.08 -14.85
N PHE A 172 20.16 0.78 -13.57
CA PHE A 172 19.04 0.47 -12.70
C PHE A 172 19.18 1.29 -11.42
N LYS A 173 18.29 2.27 -11.26
CA LYS A 173 18.22 3.04 -10.01
C LYS A 173 17.67 2.16 -8.90
N GLU A 174 18.35 2.18 -7.76
CA GLU A 174 17.86 1.57 -6.52
C GLU A 174 18.04 2.56 -5.37
N VAL A 175 17.05 2.64 -4.50
CA VAL A 175 17.12 3.42 -3.26
C VAL A 175 17.71 2.56 -2.17
N SER A 176 18.79 3.05 -1.53
CA SER A 176 19.45 2.33 -0.46
C SER A 176 18.63 2.36 0.84
N ARG A 177 18.88 1.36 1.72
CA ARG A 177 18.27 1.34 3.06
C ARG A 177 18.73 2.53 3.89
N GLU A 178 19.99 2.90 3.79
CA GLU A 178 20.64 3.98 4.54
C GLU A 178 20.04 5.35 4.19
N ASP A 179 19.74 5.58 2.92
CA ASP A 179 19.11 6.83 2.47
C ASP A 179 17.67 6.94 2.97
N ILE A 180 16.94 5.82 2.97
CA ILE A 180 15.57 5.79 3.48
C ILE A 180 15.52 5.97 5.00
N LEU A 181 16.42 5.34 5.76
CA LEU A 181 16.48 5.53 7.22
C LEU A 181 16.59 7.00 7.61
N LYS A 182 17.39 7.76 6.86
CA LYS A 182 17.63 9.20 7.09
C LYS A 182 16.58 10.12 6.45
N PHE A 183 15.64 9.55 5.68
CA PHE A 183 14.62 10.37 5.03
C PHE A 183 13.76 11.06 6.10
N PRO A 184 13.56 12.39 6.00
CA PRO A 184 12.79 13.12 7.00
C PRO A 184 11.32 12.72 6.95
N ILE A 185 10.70 12.65 8.12
CA ILE A 185 9.27 12.47 8.30
C ILE A 185 8.74 13.54 9.26
N LEU A 186 7.62 14.15 8.89
CA LEU A 186 6.87 15.01 9.80
C LEU A 186 5.93 14.14 10.64
N LYS A 187 6.29 13.89 11.90
CA LYS A 187 5.48 13.07 12.82
C LYS A 187 4.41 13.95 13.47
N PRO A 188 3.11 13.68 13.25
CA PRO A 188 2.04 14.29 14.02
C PRO A 188 2.10 13.88 15.49
N SER A 189 1.40 14.62 16.35
CA SER A 189 1.17 14.18 17.74
C SER A 189 0.41 12.84 17.76
N ASP A 190 0.64 12.07 18.81
CA ASP A 190 0.02 10.73 18.90
C ASP A 190 -1.51 10.81 18.94
N ASN A 191 -2.08 11.85 19.59
CA ASN A 191 -3.53 12.08 19.59
C ASN A 191 -4.10 12.26 18.16
N VAL A 192 -3.39 12.99 17.28
CA VAL A 192 -3.83 13.19 15.90
C VAL A 192 -3.70 11.88 15.09
N LEU A 193 -2.68 11.08 15.38
CA LEU A 193 -2.51 9.76 14.76
C LEU A 193 -3.60 8.79 15.20
N ASP A 194 -3.99 8.81 16.49
CA ASP A 194 -5.06 7.96 17.02
C ASP A 194 -6.41 8.32 16.39
N LEU A 195 -6.75 9.61 16.33
CA LEU A 195 -7.96 10.09 15.66
C LEU A 195 -7.96 9.75 14.16
N TRP A 196 -6.79 9.85 13.52
CA TRP A 196 -6.64 9.46 12.11
C TRP A 196 -6.93 7.97 11.92
N GLU A 197 -6.31 7.11 12.71
CA GLU A 197 -6.48 5.66 12.62
C GLU A 197 -7.94 5.27 12.89
N GLU A 198 -8.59 5.83 13.91
CA GLU A 198 -10.01 5.62 14.20
C GLU A 198 -10.89 6.00 13.00
N MET A 199 -10.63 7.16 12.37
CA MET A 199 -11.43 7.63 11.25
C MET A 199 -11.24 6.79 9.98
N VAL A 200 -10.03 6.28 9.72
CA VAL A 200 -9.72 5.58 8.46
C VAL A 200 -9.83 4.07 8.55
N SER A 201 -9.85 3.49 9.77
CA SER A 201 -9.87 2.03 9.97
C SER A 201 -11.07 1.38 9.27
N ALA A 202 -12.29 1.85 9.53
CA ALA A 202 -13.51 1.32 8.91
C ALA A 202 -13.49 1.43 7.38
N LEU A 203 -12.90 2.51 6.84
CA LEU A 203 -12.74 2.69 5.38
C LEU A 203 -11.73 1.70 4.80
N ASN A 204 -10.64 1.45 5.51
CA ASN A 204 -9.61 0.50 5.12
C ASN A 204 -10.13 -0.94 5.17
N ASP A 205 -10.86 -1.30 6.21
CA ASP A 205 -11.47 -2.63 6.36
C ASP A 205 -12.48 -2.87 5.24
N ARG A 206 -13.34 -1.90 4.97
CA ARG A 206 -14.30 -1.99 3.86
C ARG A 206 -13.60 -2.08 2.50
N GLN A 207 -12.51 -1.34 2.30
CA GLN A 207 -11.71 -1.44 1.08
C GLN A 207 -11.10 -2.84 0.92
N LEU A 208 -10.57 -3.43 2.00
CA LEU A 208 -10.02 -4.78 1.99
C LEU A 208 -11.08 -5.85 1.70
N GLU A 209 -12.28 -5.73 2.28
CA GLU A 209 -13.40 -6.62 1.99
C GLU A 209 -13.78 -6.57 0.51
N ILE A 210 -13.98 -5.37 -0.04
CA ILE A 210 -14.30 -5.18 -1.47
C ILE A 210 -13.18 -5.74 -2.36
N GLN A 211 -11.92 -5.57 -1.97
CA GLN A 211 -10.80 -6.14 -2.70
C GLN A 211 -10.90 -7.67 -2.75
N LYS A 212 -11.13 -8.33 -1.61
CA LYS A 212 -11.29 -9.79 -1.54
C LYS A 212 -12.50 -10.28 -2.33
N GLU A 213 -13.63 -9.57 -2.25
CA GLU A 213 -14.82 -9.87 -3.02
C GLU A 213 -14.55 -9.79 -4.53
N ASN A 214 -13.92 -8.71 -4.99
CA ASN A 214 -13.55 -8.54 -6.40
C ASN A 214 -12.63 -9.65 -6.90
N GLU A 215 -11.63 -10.07 -6.12
CA GLU A 215 -10.76 -11.19 -6.50
C GLU A 215 -11.55 -12.50 -6.62
N SER A 216 -12.47 -12.78 -5.70
CA SER A 216 -13.35 -13.94 -5.77
C SER A 216 -14.22 -13.92 -7.03
N LEU A 217 -14.81 -12.77 -7.34
CA LEU A 217 -15.64 -12.59 -8.53
C LEU A 217 -14.83 -12.75 -9.84
N ILE A 218 -13.61 -12.23 -9.88
CA ILE A 218 -12.69 -12.40 -11.01
C ILE A 218 -12.34 -13.89 -11.20
N LYS A 219 -12.08 -14.60 -10.12
CA LYS A 219 -11.81 -16.05 -10.16
C LYS A 219 -13.01 -16.81 -10.71
N GLN A 220 -14.21 -16.57 -10.18
CA GLN A 220 -15.46 -17.18 -10.65
C GLN A 220 -15.72 -16.89 -12.14
N ARG A 221 -15.53 -15.65 -12.56
CA ARG A 221 -15.65 -15.28 -13.97
C ARG A 221 -14.70 -16.09 -14.86
N ASN A 222 -13.43 -16.18 -14.45
CA ASN A 222 -12.41 -16.89 -15.24
C ASN A 222 -12.66 -18.39 -15.31
N GLU A 223 -13.29 -18.99 -14.30
CA GLU A 223 -13.70 -20.39 -14.28
C GLU A 223 -14.96 -20.64 -15.11
N LEU A 224 -15.94 -19.75 -15.05
CA LEU A 224 -17.23 -19.92 -15.75
C LEU A 224 -17.17 -19.56 -17.24
N LEU A 225 -16.40 -18.54 -17.60
CA LEU A 225 -16.36 -18.03 -18.98
C LEU A 225 -15.98 -19.10 -20.03
N PRO A 226 -14.93 -19.92 -19.83
CA PRO A 226 -14.60 -21.00 -20.76
C PRO A 226 -15.71 -22.06 -20.86
N LEU A 227 -16.38 -22.39 -19.76
CA LEU A 227 -17.48 -23.36 -19.73
C LEU A 227 -18.70 -22.88 -20.54
N LEU A 228 -19.01 -21.59 -20.43
CA LEU A 228 -20.09 -20.96 -21.20
C LEU A 228 -19.75 -20.91 -22.69
N MET A 229 -18.50 -20.55 -23.03
CA MET A 229 -18.04 -20.47 -24.43
C MET A 229 -18.01 -21.83 -25.12
N ASN A 230 -17.75 -22.90 -24.37
CA ASN A 230 -17.70 -24.27 -24.89
C ASN A 230 -19.07 -24.99 -24.87
N GLY A 231 -20.13 -24.29 -24.46
CA GLY A 231 -21.49 -24.87 -24.37
C GLY A 231 -21.62 -25.98 -23.31
N GLN A 232 -20.66 -26.09 -22.38
CA GLN A 232 -20.68 -27.09 -21.30
C GLN A 232 -21.64 -26.74 -20.16
N VAL A 233 -22.10 -25.51 -20.12
CA VAL A 233 -23.11 -25.02 -19.17
C VAL A 233 -24.19 -24.27 -19.94
N SER A 234 -25.44 -24.68 -19.77
CA SER A 234 -26.59 -23.94 -20.24
C SER A 234 -27.06 -22.96 -19.16
N VAL A 235 -27.33 -21.71 -19.55
CA VAL A 235 -27.83 -20.69 -18.62
C VAL A 235 -29.35 -20.72 -18.69
N ASN A 236 -30.06 -21.07 -17.63
CA ASN A 236 -31.49 -20.83 -17.51
C ASN A 236 -31.78 -19.32 -17.52
N SER A 237 -32.97 -18.91 -17.96
CA SER A 237 -33.37 -17.49 -18.09
C SER A 237 -33.12 -16.66 -16.82
N ASP A 238 -33.28 -17.27 -15.64
CA ASP A 238 -33.04 -16.60 -14.34
C ASP A 238 -31.56 -16.40 -14.04
N LEU A 239 -30.72 -17.36 -14.43
CA LEU A 239 -29.25 -17.20 -14.36
C LEU A 239 -28.73 -16.20 -15.39
N ALA A 240 -29.35 -16.10 -16.54
CA ALA A 240 -29.01 -15.09 -17.57
C ALA A 240 -29.25 -13.66 -17.04
N ALA A 241 -30.31 -13.43 -16.28
CA ALA A 241 -30.58 -12.15 -15.65
C ALA A 241 -29.53 -11.81 -14.57
N ILE A 242 -29.15 -12.80 -13.76
CA ILE A 242 -28.08 -12.65 -12.74
C ILE A 242 -26.72 -12.41 -13.40
N LEU A 243 -26.39 -13.15 -14.46
CA LEU A 243 -25.14 -12.96 -15.21
C LEU A 243 -25.10 -11.61 -15.94
N ASN A 244 -26.20 -11.14 -16.49
CA ASN A 244 -26.27 -9.81 -17.09
C ASN A 244 -26.06 -8.70 -16.05
N LEU A 245 -26.65 -8.82 -14.87
CA LEU A 245 -26.39 -7.92 -13.74
C LEU A 245 -24.91 -7.96 -13.29
N PHE A 246 -24.33 -9.16 -13.30
CA PHE A 246 -22.92 -9.37 -12.95
C PHE A 246 -21.98 -8.78 -14.01
N PHE A 247 -22.24 -9.02 -15.30
CA PHE A 247 -21.47 -8.43 -16.41
C PHE A 247 -21.57 -6.91 -16.43
N GLN A 248 -22.75 -6.34 -16.18
CA GLN A 248 -22.91 -4.90 -16.08
C GLN A 248 -22.09 -4.32 -14.93
N LYS A 249 -22.11 -4.93 -13.74
CA LYS A 249 -21.28 -4.49 -12.60
C LYS A 249 -19.78 -4.58 -12.90
N VAL A 250 -19.31 -5.66 -13.52
CA VAL A 250 -17.90 -5.85 -13.87
C VAL A 250 -17.45 -4.89 -14.97
N LEU A 251 -18.28 -4.63 -15.98
CA LEU A 251 -17.98 -3.61 -17.01
C LEU A 251 -17.91 -2.19 -16.41
N PHE A 252 -18.80 -1.85 -15.48
CA PHE A 252 -18.79 -0.55 -14.82
C PHE A 252 -17.54 -0.31 -13.97
N ILE A 253 -16.94 -1.36 -13.40
CA ILE A 253 -15.70 -1.27 -12.61
C ILE A 253 -14.51 -1.01 -13.54
N ASN A 254 -14.45 -1.62 -14.72
CA ASN A 254 -13.36 -1.41 -15.69
C ASN A 254 -13.43 -0.04 -16.41
N ILE A 255 -14.61 0.54 -16.58
CA ILE A 255 -14.75 1.85 -17.26
C ILE A 255 -14.36 3.03 -16.35
N ARG A 256 -14.40 2.88 -15.03
CA ARG A 256 -13.96 3.92 -14.08
C ARG A 256 -12.47 3.94 -13.78
N GLY A 257 -11.70 2.96 -14.26
CA GLY A 257 -10.26 2.88 -14.06
C GLY A 257 -9.39 3.65 -15.06
N ASP A 258 -9.92 3.96 -16.26
CA ASP A 258 -9.10 4.40 -17.40
C ASP A 258 -9.59 5.67 -18.12
N THR A 259 -10.20 6.63 -17.44
CA THR A 259 -10.45 7.94 -18.07
C THR A 259 -9.50 9.01 -17.53
N PRO A 260 -8.49 9.46 -18.30
CA PRO A 260 -7.81 10.72 -18.00
C PRO A 260 -8.82 11.85 -18.21
N ILE A 261 -9.01 12.67 -17.17
CA ILE A 261 -9.77 13.92 -17.27
C ILE A 261 -9.05 14.80 -18.31
N LYS A 262 -9.54 14.85 -19.53
CA LYS A 262 -9.18 15.88 -20.47
C LYS A 262 -9.80 17.20 -20.00
N SER A 263 -8.94 18.17 -19.78
CA SER A 263 -9.25 19.56 -19.55
C SER A 263 -10.30 20.05 -20.57
N LEU A 264 -11.41 20.55 -20.07
CA LEU A 264 -12.27 21.47 -20.82
C LEU A 264 -11.81 22.89 -20.47
N ASN A 265 -11.43 23.62 -21.55
CA ASN A 265 -11.23 25.07 -21.56
C ASN A 265 -12.52 25.80 -21.20
#